data_a87fa361eaff49d0f09480a46ee4c886
#
_entry.id   a87fa361eaff49d0f09480a46ee4c886
#
_cell.length_a   1.000
_cell.length_b   1.000
_cell.length_c   1.000
_cell.angle_alpha   90.00
_cell.angle_beta   90.00
_cell.angle_gamma   90.00
#
_symmetry.space_group_name_H-M   'P 1'
#
loop_
_entity.id
_entity.type
_entity.pdbx_description
1 polymer ?
#
loop_
_entity_poly.entity_id
_entity_poly.type
_entity_poly.pdbx_seq_one_letter_code
_entity_poly.pdbx_strand_id
1 'polypeptide(L)'
;MLASASRSLLNGDHDIAAFMADQAVQLYLKSVILELTGEVPRVHAVRQLFNGLKAVLGKSDEVDRFVRANRSLLIRLEDAYISSRYIPREYEKDEVEELVKFAEEAIKFVKSLRGEA
;
A
#
# COMPACT_ATOMS: atom_id res chain seq x y z
N MET A 1 4.74 1.87 10.34
CA MET A 1 3.29 1.85 10.10
C MET A 1 2.68 0.47 10.12
N LEU A 2 3.30 -0.54 9.54
CA LEU A 2 2.75 -1.90 9.60
C LEU A 2 2.71 -2.45 11.02
N ALA A 3 3.70 -2.15 11.86
CA ALA A 3 3.67 -2.53 13.27
C ALA A 3 2.49 -1.90 14.00
N SER A 4 2.17 -0.64 13.69
CA SER A 4 1.02 0.06 14.26
C SER A 4 -0.29 -0.51 13.74
N ALA A 5 -0.35 -0.90 12.45
CA ALA A 5 -1.53 -1.54 11.88
C ALA A 5 -1.80 -2.89 12.54
N SER A 6 -0.75 -3.69 12.75
CA SER A 6 -0.88 -5.00 13.42
C SER A 6 -1.31 -4.85 14.87
N ARG A 7 -0.80 -3.83 15.56
CA ARG A 7 -1.17 -3.54 16.94
C ARG A 7 -2.64 -3.11 17.03
N SER A 8 -3.10 -2.26 16.12
CA SER A 8 -4.49 -1.81 16.05
C SER A 8 -5.42 -2.98 15.77
N LEU A 9 -5.00 -3.90 14.91
CA LEU A 9 -5.78 -5.10 14.61
C LEU A 9 -5.95 -5.98 15.86
N LEU A 10 -4.87 -6.18 16.63
CA LEU A 10 -4.91 -6.96 17.87
C LEU A 10 -5.82 -6.33 18.91
N ASN A 11 -5.94 -4.99 18.90
CA ASN A 11 -6.79 -4.24 19.83
C ASN A 11 -8.23 -4.08 19.32
N GLY A 12 -8.55 -4.59 18.14
CA GLY A 12 -9.88 -4.47 17.56
C GLY A 12 -10.16 -3.17 16.83
N ASP A 13 -9.13 -2.34 16.59
CA ASP A 13 -9.26 -1.06 15.88
C ASP A 13 -9.13 -1.31 14.36
N HIS A 14 -10.13 -1.93 13.77
CA HIS A 14 -10.06 -2.45 12.41
C HIS A 14 -9.96 -1.34 11.34
N ASP A 15 -10.70 -0.26 11.50
CA ASP A 15 -10.65 0.88 10.59
C ASP A 15 -9.28 1.57 10.61
N ILE A 16 -8.70 1.72 11.80
CA ILE A 16 -7.36 2.29 11.97
C ILE A 16 -6.31 1.37 11.34
N ALA A 17 -6.44 0.06 11.56
CA ALA A 17 -5.51 -0.90 10.99
C ALA A 17 -5.55 -0.91 9.46
N ALA A 18 -6.74 -0.83 8.86
CA ALA A 18 -6.90 -0.75 7.42
C ALA A 18 -6.26 0.52 6.86
N PHE A 19 -6.51 1.67 7.51
CA PHE A 19 -5.91 2.94 7.11
C PHE A 19 -4.38 2.89 7.20
N MET A 20 -3.85 2.35 8.27
CA MET A 20 -2.39 2.26 8.47
C MET A 20 -1.73 1.32 7.47
N ALA A 21 -2.41 0.25 7.06
CA ALA A 21 -1.92 -0.64 6.02
C ALA A 21 -1.74 0.13 4.69
N ASP A 22 -2.75 0.93 4.31
CA ASP A 22 -2.65 1.78 3.13
C ASP A 22 -1.52 2.81 3.27
N GLN A 23 -1.43 3.48 4.41
CA GLN A 23 -0.39 4.50 4.64
C GLN A 23 1.01 3.90 4.58
N ALA A 24 1.21 2.69 5.10
CA ALA A 24 2.51 2.03 5.03
C ALA A 24 2.95 1.82 3.58
N VAL A 25 2.06 1.36 2.71
CA VAL A 25 2.37 1.17 1.29
C VAL A 25 2.62 2.50 0.60
N GLN A 26 1.75 3.50 0.82
CA GLN A 26 1.93 4.82 0.21
C GLN A 26 3.26 5.45 0.59
N LEU A 27 3.59 5.46 1.88
CA LEU A 27 4.82 6.08 2.37
C LEU A 27 6.04 5.36 1.83
N TYR A 28 6.01 4.04 1.76
CA TYR A 28 7.12 3.28 1.22
C TYR A 28 7.33 3.59 -0.28
N LEU A 29 6.28 3.56 -1.08
CA LEU A 29 6.37 3.86 -2.51
C LEU A 29 6.84 5.30 -2.74
N LYS A 30 6.31 6.25 -1.98
CA LYS A 30 6.73 7.65 -2.05
C LYS A 30 8.20 7.81 -1.69
N SER A 31 8.69 7.10 -0.68
CA SER A 31 10.09 7.18 -0.29
C SER A 31 11.02 6.64 -1.37
N VAL A 32 10.63 5.58 -2.05
CA VAL A 32 11.41 5.01 -3.16
C VAL A 32 11.47 6.01 -4.33
N ILE A 33 10.32 6.58 -4.70
CA ILE A 33 10.26 7.55 -5.79
C ILE A 33 11.08 8.79 -5.44
N LEU A 34 10.96 9.29 -4.21
CA LEU A 34 11.76 10.43 -3.74
C LEU A 34 13.25 10.13 -3.84
N GLU A 35 13.68 8.96 -3.39
CA GLU A 35 15.09 8.56 -3.42
C GLU A 35 15.63 8.55 -4.86
N LEU A 36 14.82 8.10 -5.81
CA LEU A 36 15.27 7.92 -7.19
C LEU A 36 15.07 9.17 -8.08
N THR A 37 14.15 10.06 -7.74
CA THR A 37 13.82 11.23 -8.56
C THR A 37 14.08 12.57 -7.87
N GLY A 38 14.18 12.59 -6.55
CA GLY A 38 14.29 13.82 -5.77
C GLY A 38 12.97 14.52 -5.51
N GLU A 39 11.84 13.93 -5.94
CA GLU A 39 10.52 14.55 -5.78
C GLU A 39 9.54 13.57 -5.13
N VAL A 40 8.68 14.10 -4.26
CA VAL A 40 7.62 13.31 -3.61
C VAL A 40 6.34 13.41 -4.45
N PRO A 41 5.76 12.29 -4.91
CA PRO A 41 4.48 12.34 -5.62
C PRO A 41 3.37 12.88 -4.71
N ARG A 42 2.49 13.69 -5.28
CA ARG A 42 1.36 14.29 -4.56
C ARG A 42 0.05 13.53 -4.76
N VAL A 43 0.13 12.26 -5.07
CA VAL A 43 -1.03 11.39 -5.24
C VAL A 43 -1.14 10.46 -4.05
N HIS A 44 -2.34 9.97 -3.78
CA HIS A 44 -2.61 9.10 -2.63
C HIS A 44 -3.14 7.73 -3.03
N ALA A 45 -3.50 7.53 -4.28
CA ALA A 45 -3.96 6.23 -4.76
C ALA A 45 -2.76 5.32 -5.00
N VAL A 46 -2.75 4.17 -4.35
CA VAL A 46 -1.62 3.22 -4.41
C VAL A 46 -1.32 2.80 -5.84
N ARG A 47 -2.35 2.59 -6.66
CA ARG A 47 -2.15 2.20 -8.06
C ARG A 47 -1.45 3.29 -8.88
N GLN A 48 -1.74 4.56 -8.59
CA GLN A 48 -1.04 5.69 -9.24
C GLN A 48 0.42 5.73 -8.82
N LEU A 49 0.70 5.42 -7.55
CA LEU A 49 2.07 5.34 -7.06
C LEU A 49 2.85 4.21 -7.73
N PHE A 50 2.22 3.06 -7.95
CA PHE A 50 2.84 1.99 -8.71
C PHE A 50 3.12 2.39 -10.16
N ASN A 51 2.23 3.15 -10.79
CA ASN A 51 2.48 3.66 -12.15
C ASN A 51 3.70 4.58 -12.19
N GLY A 52 3.84 5.46 -11.19
CA GLY A 52 5.03 6.30 -11.08
C GLY A 52 6.30 5.48 -10.86
N LEU A 53 6.20 4.46 -10.03
CA LEU A 53 7.31 3.59 -9.71
C LEU A 53 7.83 2.82 -10.93
N LYS A 54 6.95 2.31 -11.77
CA LYS A 54 7.38 1.53 -12.95
C LYS A 54 8.19 2.37 -13.93
N ALA A 55 7.85 3.65 -14.07
CA ALA A 55 8.61 4.56 -14.92
C ALA A 55 10.02 4.78 -14.39
N VAL A 56 10.16 4.86 -13.07
CA VAL A 56 11.43 5.14 -12.40
C VAL A 56 12.35 3.93 -12.36
N LEU A 57 11.80 2.74 -12.11
CA LEU A 57 12.58 1.50 -11.97
C LEU A 57 12.89 0.82 -13.30
N GLY A 58 12.19 1.16 -14.38
CA GLY A 58 12.35 0.48 -15.66
C GLY A 58 11.88 -0.97 -15.64
N LYS A 59 10.99 -1.32 -14.73
CA LYS A 59 10.47 -2.68 -14.54
C LYS A 59 8.98 -2.73 -14.77
N SER A 60 8.54 -2.15 -15.90
CA SER A 60 7.13 -1.98 -16.22
C SER A 60 6.36 -3.29 -16.26
N ASP A 61 6.93 -4.34 -16.86
CA ASP A 61 6.22 -5.62 -16.99
C ASP A 61 5.95 -6.28 -15.65
N GLU A 62 6.94 -6.26 -14.75
CA GLU A 62 6.79 -6.84 -13.43
C GLU A 62 5.78 -6.08 -12.59
N VAL A 63 5.82 -4.74 -12.64
CA VAL A 63 4.88 -3.90 -11.91
C VAL A 63 3.47 -4.07 -12.45
N ASP A 64 3.30 -4.07 -13.77
CA ASP A 64 1.98 -4.25 -14.39
C ASP A 64 1.37 -5.60 -14.03
N ARG A 65 2.16 -6.66 -14.00
CA ARG A 65 1.68 -7.99 -13.59
C ARG A 65 1.24 -8.02 -12.15
N PHE A 66 2.02 -7.41 -11.25
CA PHE A 66 1.69 -7.35 -9.83
C PHE A 66 0.40 -6.57 -9.61
N VAL A 67 0.28 -5.40 -10.23
CA VAL A 67 -0.91 -4.56 -10.09
C VAL A 67 -2.14 -5.28 -10.63
N ARG A 68 -2.03 -5.94 -11.76
CA ARG A 68 -3.14 -6.67 -12.37
C ARG A 68 -3.58 -7.85 -11.52
N ALA A 69 -2.60 -8.62 -11.02
CA ALA A 69 -2.88 -9.80 -10.19
C ALA A 69 -3.50 -9.44 -8.84
N ASN A 70 -3.22 -8.24 -8.33
CA ASN A 70 -3.66 -7.81 -6.98
C ASN A 70 -4.61 -6.61 -7.03
N ARG A 71 -5.27 -6.38 -8.15
CA ARG A 71 -6.10 -5.20 -8.36
C ARG A 71 -7.16 -5.01 -7.28
N SER A 72 -7.85 -6.06 -6.92
CA SER A 72 -8.90 -6.01 -5.90
C SER A 72 -8.36 -5.55 -4.56
N LEU A 73 -7.23 -6.09 -4.12
CA LEU A 73 -6.61 -5.70 -2.86
C LEU A 73 -6.07 -4.27 -2.89
N LEU A 74 -5.53 -3.84 -4.03
CA LEU A 74 -5.06 -2.46 -4.19
C LEU A 74 -6.22 -1.47 -4.12
N ILE A 75 -7.35 -1.79 -4.75
CA ILE A 75 -8.56 -0.96 -4.67
C ILE A 75 -9.05 -0.89 -3.22
N ARG A 76 -9.02 -1.98 -2.49
CA ARG A 76 -9.45 -2.01 -1.09
C ARG A 76 -8.55 -1.17 -0.20
N LEU A 77 -7.24 -1.13 -0.46
CA LEU A 77 -6.34 -0.21 0.25
C LEU A 77 -6.71 1.25 -0.04
N GLU A 78 -6.98 1.58 -1.29
CA GLU A 78 -7.39 2.94 -1.67
C GLU A 78 -8.70 3.32 -0.99
N ASP A 79 -9.66 2.40 -0.92
CA ASP A 79 -10.92 2.61 -0.22
C ASP A 79 -10.72 2.86 1.27
N ALA A 80 -9.75 2.21 1.89
CA ALA A 80 -9.44 2.43 3.30
C ALA A 80 -8.96 3.87 3.56
N TYR A 81 -8.19 4.45 2.63
CA TYR A 81 -7.78 5.84 2.73
C TYR A 81 -8.99 6.79 2.66
N ILE A 82 -9.88 6.56 1.70
CA ILE A 82 -11.06 7.40 1.50
C ILE A 82 -12.03 7.27 2.67
N SER A 83 -12.30 6.05 3.12
CA SER A 83 -13.27 5.83 4.20
C SER A 83 -12.79 6.42 5.53
N SER A 84 -11.49 6.42 5.78
CA SER A 84 -10.95 7.03 7.00
C SER A 84 -11.16 8.54 7.06
N ARG A 85 -11.29 9.20 5.89
CA ARG A 85 -11.39 10.66 5.81
C ARG A 85 -12.81 11.17 5.58
N TYR A 86 -13.62 10.42 4.83
CA TYR A 86 -14.87 10.95 4.30
C TYR A 86 -16.09 10.11 4.62
N ILE A 87 -15.99 8.79 4.55
CA ILE A 87 -17.12 7.88 4.70
C ILE A 87 -16.73 6.77 5.68
N PRO A 88 -17.19 6.83 6.95
CA PRO A 88 -16.87 5.76 7.91
C PRO A 88 -17.32 4.40 7.38
N ARG A 89 -16.48 3.41 7.56
CA ARG A 89 -16.75 2.04 7.15
C ARG A 89 -16.35 1.09 8.27
N GLU A 90 -17.19 0.10 8.52
CA GLU A 90 -16.86 -0.99 9.44
C GLU A 90 -16.13 -2.09 8.67
N TYR A 91 -15.04 -2.56 9.23
CA TYR A 91 -14.24 -3.63 8.66
C TYR A 91 -14.35 -4.88 9.50
N GLU A 92 -14.52 -6.02 8.85
CA GLU A 92 -14.41 -7.31 9.52
C GLU A 92 -12.95 -7.62 9.80
N LYS A 93 -12.68 -8.38 10.84
CA LYS A 93 -11.33 -8.71 11.27
C LYS A 93 -10.52 -9.39 10.16
N ASP A 94 -11.10 -10.37 9.49
CA ASP A 94 -10.42 -11.12 8.43
C ASP A 94 -10.16 -10.26 7.19
N GLU A 95 -11.04 -9.30 6.86
CA GLU A 95 -10.80 -8.30 5.82
C GLU A 95 -9.52 -7.52 6.08
N VAL A 96 -9.38 -7.04 7.32
CA VAL A 96 -8.24 -6.19 7.69
C VAL A 96 -6.96 -7.01 7.80
N GLU A 97 -7.05 -8.23 8.32
CA GLU A 97 -5.90 -9.14 8.34
C GLU A 97 -5.35 -9.35 6.93
N GLU A 98 -6.22 -9.53 5.96
CA GLU A 98 -5.86 -9.69 4.56
C GLU A 98 -5.17 -8.43 4.01
N LEU A 99 -5.69 -7.25 4.35
CA LEU A 99 -5.10 -5.98 3.90
C LEU A 99 -3.72 -5.73 4.52
N VAL A 100 -3.55 -6.00 5.80
CA VAL A 100 -2.25 -5.84 6.47
C VAL A 100 -1.23 -6.80 5.87
N LYS A 101 -1.62 -8.04 5.66
CA LYS A 101 -0.75 -9.04 5.05
C LYS A 101 -0.37 -8.65 3.62
N PHE A 102 -1.34 -8.16 2.85
CA PHE A 102 -1.07 -7.70 1.50
C PHE A 102 -0.14 -6.48 1.47
N ALA A 103 -0.30 -5.55 2.42
CA ALA A 103 0.60 -4.40 2.52
C ALA A 103 2.06 -4.85 2.71
N GLU A 104 2.28 -5.86 3.54
CA GLU A 104 3.62 -6.44 3.72
C GLU A 104 4.13 -7.06 2.41
N GLU A 105 3.28 -7.78 1.70
CA GLU A 105 3.64 -8.41 0.42
C GLU A 105 3.97 -7.36 -0.65
N ALA A 106 3.21 -6.27 -0.70
CA ALA A 106 3.45 -5.18 -1.66
C ALA A 106 4.82 -4.53 -1.42
N ILE A 107 5.16 -4.27 -0.16
CA ILE A 107 6.44 -3.70 0.19
C ILE A 107 7.58 -4.67 -0.15
N LYS A 108 7.43 -5.94 0.15
CA LYS A 108 8.41 -6.98 -0.19
C LYS A 108 8.60 -7.08 -1.70
N PHE A 109 7.51 -6.98 -2.46
CA PHE A 109 7.59 -6.99 -3.92
C PHE A 109 8.48 -5.87 -4.44
N VAL A 110 8.26 -4.64 -3.97
CA VAL A 110 9.05 -3.49 -4.41
C VAL A 110 10.51 -3.63 -3.99
N LYS A 111 10.78 -4.11 -2.78
CA LYS A 111 12.15 -4.39 -2.34
C LYS A 111 12.83 -5.39 -3.26
N SER A 112 12.13 -6.43 -3.65
CA SER A 112 12.63 -7.45 -4.57
C SER A 112 12.97 -6.85 -5.94
N LEU A 113 12.15 -5.93 -6.46
CA LEU A 113 12.42 -5.23 -7.72
C LEU A 113 13.71 -4.40 -7.66
N ARG A 114 14.03 -3.89 -6.48
CA ARG A 114 15.24 -3.08 -6.27
C ARG A 114 16.46 -3.93 -5.95
N GLY A 115 16.32 -5.24 -5.89
CA GLY A 115 17.39 -6.14 -5.51
C GLY A 115 17.69 -6.17 -4.02
N GLU A 116 16.79 -5.68 -3.19
CA GLU A 116 16.89 -5.71 -1.74
C GLU A 116 16.32 -7.02 -1.19
N ALA A 117 16.98 -7.57 -0.22
CA ALA A 117 16.53 -8.81 0.41
C ALA A 117 15.38 -8.56 1.41
#